data_9a4d95f7e3cf8333d69b112c90899bd2
#
_entry.id   9a4d95f7e3cf8333d69b112c90899bd2
#
_cell.length_a   1.000
_cell.length_b   1.000
_cell.length_c   1.000
_cell.angle_alpha   90.00
_cell.angle_beta   90.00
_cell.angle_gamma   90.00
#
_symmetry.space_group_name_H-M   'P 1'
#
loop_
_entity.id
_entity.type
_entity.pdbx_description
1 polymer ?
#
loop_
_entity_poly.entity_id
_entity_poly.type
_entity_poly.pdbx_seq_one_letter_code
_entity_poly.pdbx_strand_id
1 'polypeptide(L)'
;MGYSDISATMLKRSVHASCIIKEKGTWFMTTETKEIWKPVAGYEGIYDVSNLGRVKTVERTCYLNIKGTDTQRIIKEKIKHPSQDGQGYKNNNGYLSVILSFKNKSKRFHVHRLVAEAFLENPNNYETVNHIDGNKFNNEVSNLEWASRKQNMEHAWKTGLNHIPSNYAGTHKKKITQKDLQGNIIKEWDSMTEAARFLGIDKATFSNRIKSGKLEYHGFLWIPHKY
;
A
#
# COMPACT_ATOMS: atom_id res chain seq x y z
N MET A 1 48.98 19.84 -2.67
CA MET A 1 48.63 18.44 -2.95
C MET A 1 47.19 18.24 -2.58
N GLY A 2 46.41 17.95 -3.56
CA GLY A 2 45.00 18.13 -3.76
C GLY A 2 44.08 17.45 -2.78
N TYR A 3 43.06 18.20 -2.41
CA TYR A 3 41.76 17.69 -1.98
C TYR A 3 40.83 17.87 -3.17
N SER A 4 40.56 16.75 -3.82
CA SER A 4 39.62 16.65 -4.94
C SER A 4 38.20 16.71 -4.45
N ASP A 5 37.47 17.53 -5.12
CA ASP A 5 36.01 17.68 -5.23
C ASP A 5 35.16 16.47 -4.83
N ILE A 6 34.40 16.60 -3.74
CA ILE A 6 33.20 15.82 -3.49
C ILE A 6 32.05 16.63 -4.02
N SER A 7 31.56 16.15 -5.15
CA SER A 7 30.53 16.63 -6.03
C SER A 7 29.28 17.14 -5.32
N ALA A 8 28.85 18.32 -5.76
CA ALA A 8 27.67 19.10 -5.39
C ALA A 8 26.34 18.47 -5.85
N THR A 9 25.97 17.29 -5.36
CA THR A 9 24.69 16.63 -5.72
C THR A 9 23.81 16.34 -4.50
N MET A 10 24.08 16.94 -3.35
CA MET A 10 23.27 16.74 -2.13
C MET A 10 22.80 18.04 -1.50
N LEU A 11 22.30 18.98 -2.29
CA LEU A 11 21.77 20.24 -1.75
C LEU A 11 20.46 20.63 -2.42
N LYS A 12 19.38 19.89 -2.13
CA LYS A 12 18.01 20.39 -2.16
C LYS A 12 17.14 19.63 -1.16
N ARG A 13 17.55 19.59 0.11
CA ARG A 13 16.66 19.28 1.21
C ARG A 13 16.42 20.55 2.00
N SER A 14 15.18 20.97 1.96
CA SER A 14 14.47 21.99 2.73
C SER A 14 15.16 22.39 4.04
N VAL A 15 15.38 23.70 4.18
CA VAL A 15 15.95 24.38 5.33
C VAL A 15 15.13 24.07 6.60
N HIS A 16 15.69 23.27 7.48
CA HIS A 16 15.13 23.02 8.79
C HIS A 16 15.58 24.10 9.75
N ALA A 17 14.64 24.86 10.31
CA ALA A 17 14.94 25.69 11.45
C ALA A 17 15.19 24.78 12.65
N SER A 18 16.45 24.62 13.07
CA SER A 18 16.81 23.91 14.29
C SER A 18 16.60 24.83 15.48
N CYS A 19 15.72 24.45 16.37
CA CYS A 19 15.61 25.10 17.68
C CYS A 19 16.58 24.42 18.65
N ILE A 20 17.43 25.17 19.31
CA ILE A 20 18.37 24.66 20.30
C ILE A 20 17.71 24.80 21.69
N ILE A 21 17.41 23.67 22.31
CA ILE A 21 16.92 23.66 23.71
C ILE A 21 18.01 23.15 24.63
N LYS A 22 18.09 23.74 25.84
CA LYS A 22 19.04 23.36 26.89
C LYS A 22 18.26 22.67 28.00
N GLU A 23 18.42 21.37 28.15
CA GLU A 23 17.91 20.63 29.32
C GLU A 23 19.09 20.06 30.12
N LYS A 24 19.06 20.34 31.44
CA LYS A 24 20.07 19.85 32.44
C LYS A 24 21.53 19.99 32.00
N GLY A 25 21.87 21.11 31.33
CA GLY A 25 23.25 21.42 30.93
C GLY A 25 23.68 20.86 29.58
N THR A 26 22.86 20.05 28.93
CA THR A 26 23.17 19.46 27.61
C THR A 26 22.36 20.16 26.51
N TRP A 27 23.00 20.46 25.39
CA TRP A 27 22.37 21.08 24.23
C TRP A 27 21.79 20.00 23.32
N PHE A 28 20.47 20.06 23.06
CA PHE A 28 19.79 19.19 22.13
C PHE A 28 19.39 20.01 20.90
N MET A 29 19.75 19.52 19.71
CA MET A 29 19.18 20.01 18.47
C MET A 29 17.82 19.33 18.23
N THR A 30 16.74 20.02 18.47
CA THR A 30 15.41 19.58 18.06
C THR A 30 15.13 20.12 16.67
N THR A 31 15.06 19.24 15.70
CA THR A 31 14.51 19.57 14.38
C THR A 31 12.98 19.55 14.48
N GLU A 32 12.39 20.63 14.94
CA GLU A 32 10.94 20.79 14.80
C GLU A 32 10.62 20.93 13.31
N THR A 33 10.03 19.90 12.73
CA THR A 33 9.55 19.98 11.36
C THR A 33 8.36 20.92 11.31
N LYS A 34 8.58 22.13 10.80
CA LYS A 34 7.50 23.12 10.63
C LYS A 34 6.38 22.52 9.80
N GLU A 35 5.17 22.54 10.33
CA GLU A 35 4.01 22.07 9.57
C GLU A 35 3.64 23.05 8.45
N ILE A 36 3.54 22.52 7.25
CA ILE A 36 3.18 23.24 6.03
C ILE A 36 1.87 22.67 5.50
N TRP A 37 0.93 23.57 5.16
CA TRP A 37 -0.37 23.20 4.62
C TRP A 37 -0.46 23.54 3.15
N LYS A 38 -1.03 22.65 2.35
CA LYS A 38 -1.32 22.86 0.93
C LYS A 38 -2.77 22.47 0.64
N PRO A 39 -3.42 23.13 -0.33
CA PRO A 39 -4.77 22.75 -0.75
C PRO A 39 -4.82 21.32 -1.27
N VAL A 40 -5.91 20.61 -0.97
CA VAL A 40 -6.21 19.32 -1.58
C VAL A 40 -6.70 19.55 -3.00
N ALA A 41 -6.08 18.89 -3.99
CA ALA A 41 -6.43 19.02 -5.41
C ALA A 41 -7.92 18.70 -5.65
N GLY A 42 -8.62 19.62 -6.33
CA GLY A 42 -10.07 19.58 -6.57
C GLY A 42 -10.94 19.94 -5.37
N TYR A 43 -10.33 20.38 -4.27
CA TYR A 43 -11.01 20.85 -3.05
C TYR A 43 -10.37 22.15 -2.51
N GLU A 44 -9.79 22.96 -3.38
CA GLU A 44 -9.13 24.21 -3.06
C GLU A 44 -10.06 25.16 -2.29
N GLY A 45 -9.58 25.77 -1.22
CA GLY A 45 -10.36 26.62 -0.32
C GLY A 45 -11.38 25.89 0.54
N ILE A 46 -11.41 24.55 0.48
CA ILE A 46 -12.34 23.72 1.25
C ILE A 46 -11.58 22.82 2.24
N TYR A 47 -10.52 22.17 1.76
CA TYR A 47 -9.66 21.30 2.58
C TYR A 47 -8.20 21.51 2.25
N ASP A 48 -7.36 21.52 3.29
CA ASP A 48 -5.92 21.48 3.20
C ASP A 48 -5.37 20.18 3.78
N VAL A 49 -4.21 19.76 3.26
CA VAL A 49 -3.42 18.65 3.77
C VAL A 49 -2.05 19.16 4.22
N SER A 50 -1.51 18.63 5.31
CA SER A 50 -0.19 19.01 5.81
C SER A 50 0.90 18.00 5.41
N ASN A 51 2.16 18.47 5.43
CA ASN A 51 3.35 17.63 5.28
C ASN A 51 3.52 16.61 6.42
N LEU A 52 2.77 16.74 7.50
CA LEU A 52 2.75 15.82 8.65
C LEU A 52 1.58 14.82 8.59
N GLY A 53 0.87 14.72 7.47
CA GLY A 53 -0.23 13.76 7.30
C GLY A 53 -1.54 14.14 7.97
N ARG A 54 -1.74 15.43 8.30
CA ARG A 54 -3.01 15.93 8.82
C ARG A 54 -3.85 16.55 7.71
N VAL A 55 -5.17 16.49 7.85
CA VAL A 55 -6.12 17.11 6.92
C VAL A 55 -7.04 18.03 7.72
N LYS A 56 -7.31 19.24 7.20
CA LYS A 56 -8.21 20.18 7.84
C LYS A 56 -9.26 20.72 6.88
N THR A 57 -10.37 21.16 7.45
CA THR A 57 -11.33 22.03 6.75
C THR A 57 -10.81 23.46 6.80
N VAL A 58 -10.84 24.16 5.69
CA VAL A 58 -10.46 25.57 5.62
C VAL A 58 -11.64 26.43 6.09
N GLU A 59 -11.34 27.47 6.88
CA GLU A 59 -12.37 28.43 7.26
C GLU A 59 -12.92 29.16 6.02
N ARG A 60 -14.24 29.18 5.89
CA ARG A 60 -14.91 29.82 4.76
C ARG A 60 -16.34 30.21 5.08
N THR A 61 -16.81 31.19 4.38
CA THR A 61 -18.21 31.58 4.39
C THR A 61 -18.97 30.86 3.28
N CYS A 62 -20.09 30.25 3.62
CA CYS A 62 -21.00 29.62 2.66
C CYS A 62 -22.35 30.34 2.71
N TYR A 63 -22.92 30.59 1.54
CA TYR A 63 -24.25 31.14 1.38
C TYR A 63 -25.22 29.99 1.09
N LEU A 64 -26.25 29.88 1.87
CA LEU A 64 -27.27 28.83 1.77
C LEU A 64 -28.64 29.50 1.60
N ASN A 65 -29.39 29.09 0.60
CA ASN A 65 -30.80 29.47 0.51
C ASN A 65 -31.61 28.41 1.28
N ILE A 66 -32.15 28.82 2.41
CA ILE A 66 -32.96 27.97 3.26
C ILE A 66 -34.41 28.50 3.19
N LYS A 67 -35.30 27.75 2.54
CA LYS A 67 -36.73 28.09 2.38
C LYS A 67 -36.94 29.51 1.81
N GLY A 68 -36.14 29.92 0.82
CA GLY A 68 -36.26 31.24 0.20
C GLY A 68 -35.51 32.37 0.91
N THR A 69 -34.87 32.09 2.04
CA THR A 69 -34.05 33.10 2.77
C THR A 69 -32.57 32.81 2.58
N ASP A 70 -31.84 33.78 2.11
CA ASP A 70 -30.37 33.68 1.98
C ASP A 70 -29.73 33.79 3.36
N THR A 71 -29.09 32.73 3.78
CA THR A 71 -28.46 32.59 5.08
C THR A 71 -26.94 32.43 4.89
N GLN A 72 -26.18 33.22 5.63
CA GLN A 72 -24.73 33.12 5.68
C GLN A 72 -24.32 32.15 6.78
N ARG A 73 -23.46 31.17 6.44
CA ARG A 73 -22.89 30.23 7.40
C ARG A 73 -21.37 30.25 7.33
N ILE A 74 -20.74 30.47 8.47
CA ILE A 74 -19.28 30.37 8.60
C ILE A 74 -18.93 28.91 8.96
N ILE A 75 -18.12 28.28 8.14
CA ILE A 75 -17.52 26.99 8.43
C ILE A 75 -16.13 27.29 9.02
N LYS A 76 -15.95 26.96 10.28
CA LYS A 76 -14.65 27.17 10.97
C LYS A 76 -13.62 26.14 10.55
N GLU A 77 -12.34 26.53 10.65
CA GLU A 77 -11.23 25.59 10.49
C GLU A 77 -11.36 24.44 11.51
N LYS A 78 -11.14 23.23 11.06
CA LYS A 78 -11.18 22.03 11.90
C LYS A 78 -10.30 20.94 11.35
N ILE A 79 -9.43 20.35 12.17
CA ILE A 79 -8.69 19.14 11.84
C ILE A 79 -9.68 17.97 11.71
N LYS A 80 -9.56 17.20 10.62
CA LYS A 80 -10.33 15.98 10.42
C LYS A 80 -9.61 14.81 11.08
N HIS A 81 -10.36 14.03 11.83
CA HIS A 81 -9.85 12.79 12.40
C HIS A 81 -9.91 11.70 11.32
N PRO A 82 -8.77 11.12 10.91
CA PRO A 82 -8.79 10.02 9.95
C PRO A 82 -9.35 8.76 10.62
N SER A 83 -10.07 7.96 9.83
CA SER A 83 -10.47 6.62 10.21
C SER A 83 -9.54 5.60 9.57
N GLN A 84 -9.33 4.47 10.25
CA GLN A 84 -8.62 3.35 9.65
C GLN A 84 -9.55 2.65 8.66
N ASP A 85 -9.07 2.41 7.44
CA ASP A 85 -9.84 1.66 6.44
C ASP A 85 -10.02 0.21 6.90
N GLY A 86 -11.25 -0.29 6.75
CA GLY A 86 -11.55 -1.68 7.01
C GLY A 86 -12.05 -2.02 8.41
N GLN A 87 -12.32 -1.05 9.28
CA GLN A 87 -13.10 -1.34 10.49
C GLN A 87 -14.51 -1.83 10.08
N GLY A 88 -14.73 -3.15 10.16
CA GLY A 88 -15.98 -3.79 9.79
C GLY A 88 -15.97 -4.58 8.47
N TYR A 89 -14.90 -4.54 7.67
CA TYR A 89 -14.75 -5.36 6.48
C TYR A 89 -13.55 -6.31 6.59
N LYS A 90 -13.67 -7.52 5.99
CA LYS A 90 -12.63 -8.57 6.03
C LYS A 90 -11.27 -8.17 5.43
N ASN A 91 -11.21 -7.05 4.70
CA ASN A 91 -9.99 -6.53 4.06
C ASN A 91 -9.53 -5.24 4.74
N ASN A 92 -9.11 -5.32 6.00
CA ASN A 92 -8.50 -4.20 6.72
C ASN A 92 -7.10 -3.93 6.17
N ASN A 93 -6.99 -2.99 5.20
CA ASN A 93 -5.71 -2.62 4.61
C ASN A 93 -4.83 -1.77 5.53
N GLY A 94 -5.37 -1.33 6.68
CA GLY A 94 -4.62 -0.58 7.69
C GLY A 94 -4.25 0.85 7.32
N TYR A 95 -4.73 1.40 6.19
CA TYR A 95 -4.45 2.78 5.80
C TYR A 95 -5.38 3.78 6.50
N LEU A 96 -4.84 4.96 6.83
CA LEU A 96 -5.63 6.08 7.30
C LEU A 96 -6.37 6.75 6.15
N SER A 97 -7.65 7.02 6.33
CA SER A 97 -8.50 7.68 5.35
C SER A 97 -9.38 8.77 5.94
N VAL A 98 -9.73 9.73 5.10
CA VAL A 98 -10.67 10.82 5.43
C VAL A 98 -11.78 10.89 4.38
N ILE A 99 -12.98 11.32 4.82
CA ILE A 99 -14.09 11.60 3.91
C ILE A 99 -14.11 13.10 3.64
N LEU A 100 -13.97 13.48 2.38
CA LEU A 100 -14.10 14.84 1.90
C LEU A 100 -15.42 15.00 1.16
N SER A 101 -16.13 16.09 1.45
CA SER A 101 -17.45 16.36 0.89
C SER A 101 -17.46 17.68 0.14
N PHE A 102 -17.96 17.68 -1.08
CA PHE A 102 -18.12 18.84 -1.92
C PHE A 102 -19.35 18.69 -2.82
N LYS A 103 -20.17 19.74 -2.98
CA LYS A 103 -21.38 19.76 -3.83
C LYS A 103 -22.29 18.53 -3.57
N ASN A 104 -22.59 18.26 -2.31
CA ASN A 104 -23.42 17.12 -1.86
C ASN A 104 -22.90 15.73 -2.24
N LYS A 105 -21.63 15.63 -2.67
CA LYS A 105 -20.95 14.35 -2.91
C LYS A 105 -19.85 14.17 -1.88
N SER A 106 -19.80 12.98 -1.30
CA SER A 106 -18.74 12.59 -0.34
C SER A 106 -17.90 11.50 -0.95
N LYS A 107 -16.56 11.65 -0.85
CA LYS A 107 -15.59 10.68 -1.34
C LYS A 107 -14.56 10.40 -0.27
N ARG A 108 -14.15 9.13 -0.16
CA ARG A 108 -13.08 8.71 0.75
C ARG A 108 -11.73 8.83 0.04
N PHE A 109 -10.75 9.34 0.77
CA PHE A 109 -9.37 9.49 0.32
C PHE A 109 -8.42 8.92 1.35
N HIS A 110 -7.39 8.23 0.90
CA HIS A 110 -6.28 7.82 1.77
C HIS A 110 -5.38 9.02 2.05
N VAL A 111 -5.01 9.20 3.32
CA VAL A 111 -4.21 10.36 3.76
C VAL A 111 -2.85 10.39 3.06
N HIS A 112 -2.12 9.26 2.99
CA HIS A 112 -0.82 9.19 2.31
C HIS A 112 -0.88 9.65 0.85
N ARG A 113 -1.99 9.37 0.14
CA ARG A 113 -2.16 9.84 -1.25
C ARG A 113 -2.33 11.34 -1.33
N LEU A 114 -3.16 11.92 -0.45
CA LEU A 114 -3.33 13.38 -0.39
C LEU A 114 -2.02 14.10 -0.11
N VAL A 115 -1.20 13.56 0.81
CA VAL A 115 0.13 14.10 1.11
C VAL A 115 1.06 13.97 -0.10
N ALA A 116 1.13 12.79 -0.71
CA ALA A 116 1.99 12.57 -1.87
C ALA A 116 1.62 13.46 -3.06
N GLU A 117 0.32 13.57 -3.36
CA GLU A 117 -0.20 14.44 -4.44
C GLU A 117 0.10 15.92 -4.20
N ALA A 118 0.07 16.37 -2.93
CA ALA A 118 0.31 17.77 -2.60
C ALA A 118 1.80 18.14 -2.51
N PHE A 119 2.67 17.23 -2.09
CA PHE A 119 4.04 17.55 -1.69
C PHE A 119 5.15 16.86 -2.48
N LEU A 120 4.87 15.74 -3.16
CA LEU A 120 5.87 14.97 -3.90
C LEU A 120 5.66 15.07 -5.40
N GLU A 121 6.74 15.35 -6.12
CA GLU A 121 6.75 15.27 -7.58
C GLU A 121 6.66 13.80 -8.04
N ASN A 122 5.89 13.56 -9.10
CA ASN A 122 5.70 12.23 -9.69
C ASN A 122 6.03 12.24 -11.20
N PRO A 123 7.29 12.48 -11.59
CA PRO A 123 7.67 12.62 -12.99
C PRO A 123 7.46 11.33 -13.80
N ASN A 124 7.46 10.18 -13.15
CA ASN A 124 7.26 8.87 -13.77
C ASN A 124 5.80 8.41 -13.79
N ASN A 125 4.85 9.23 -13.29
CA ASN A 125 3.43 8.90 -13.18
C ASN A 125 3.16 7.56 -12.48
N TYR A 126 3.89 7.27 -11.40
CA TYR A 126 3.66 6.06 -10.62
C TYR A 126 2.29 6.07 -9.94
N GLU A 127 1.62 4.93 -9.94
CA GLU A 127 0.26 4.78 -9.41
C GLU A 127 0.21 4.55 -7.90
N THR A 128 1.31 4.14 -7.29
CA THR A 128 1.35 3.74 -5.88
C THR A 128 2.26 4.64 -5.06
N VAL A 129 1.88 4.84 -3.80
CA VAL A 129 2.70 5.51 -2.80
C VAL A 129 3.21 4.46 -1.83
N ASN A 130 4.51 4.45 -1.57
CA ASN A 130 5.18 3.59 -0.61
C ASN A 130 5.41 4.33 0.71
N HIS A 131 5.32 3.62 1.84
CA HIS A 131 5.77 4.08 3.15
C HIS A 131 7.19 3.53 3.36
N ILE A 132 8.18 4.42 3.44
CA ILE A 132 9.61 4.05 3.51
C ILE A 132 9.92 3.20 4.74
N ASP A 133 9.30 3.53 5.89
CA ASP A 133 9.42 2.78 7.15
C ASP A 133 8.47 1.55 7.22
N GLY A 134 7.61 1.35 6.22
CA GLY A 134 6.59 0.29 6.20
C GLY A 134 5.39 0.55 7.12
N ASN A 135 5.39 1.62 7.89
CA ASN A 135 4.29 1.98 8.80
C ASN A 135 3.20 2.79 8.08
N LYS A 136 2.08 2.16 7.79
CA LYS A 136 0.93 2.77 7.09
C LYS A 136 0.25 3.91 7.85
N PHE A 137 0.59 4.12 9.12
CA PHE A 137 0.07 5.21 9.95
C PHE A 137 0.96 6.45 9.90
N ASN A 138 2.22 6.31 9.51
CA ASN A 138 3.16 7.41 9.37
C ASN A 138 3.03 8.04 7.97
N ASN A 139 2.14 9.02 7.85
CA ASN A 139 1.86 9.70 6.59
C ASN A 139 2.61 11.03 6.43
N GLU A 140 3.72 11.21 7.13
CA GLU A 140 4.60 12.36 6.93
C GLU A 140 5.25 12.31 5.54
N VAL A 141 5.39 13.46 4.89
CA VAL A 141 5.97 13.57 3.56
C VAL A 141 7.37 12.96 3.46
N SER A 142 8.16 13.06 4.54
CA SER A 142 9.51 12.49 4.66
C SER A 142 9.53 10.97 4.60
N ASN A 143 8.41 10.32 4.92
CA ASN A 143 8.23 8.88 4.92
C ASN A 143 7.51 8.33 3.68
N LEU A 144 7.15 9.19 2.73
CA LEU A 144 6.39 8.80 1.56
C LEU A 144 7.21 8.96 0.29
N GLU A 145 7.02 8.05 -0.66
CA GLU A 145 7.59 8.14 -1.99
C GLU A 145 6.62 7.58 -3.03
N TRP A 146 6.65 8.14 -4.25
CA TRP A 146 5.98 7.52 -5.38
C TRP A 146 6.78 6.31 -5.85
N ALA A 147 6.12 5.18 -6.03
CA ALA A 147 6.75 3.93 -6.45
C ALA A 147 5.87 3.16 -7.44
N SER A 148 6.51 2.42 -8.33
CA SER A 148 5.80 1.41 -9.13
C SER A 148 5.37 0.25 -8.24
N ARG A 149 4.39 -0.54 -8.69
CA ARG A 149 3.96 -1.75 -7.98
C ARG A 149 5.10 -2.73 -7.75
N LYS A 150 6.03 -2.83 -8.71
CA LYS A 150 7.21 -3.69 -8.60
C LYS A 150 8.14 -3.21 -7.48
N GLN A 151 8.50 -1.93 -7.47
CA GLN A 151 9.37 -1.34 -6.44
C GLN A 151 8.75 -1.47 -5.04
N ASN A 152 7.44 -1.21 -4.91
CA ASN A 152 6.73 -1.34 -3.65
C ASN A 152 6.72 -2.80 -3.15
N MET A 153 6.56 -3.77 -4.05
CA MET A 153 6.65 -5.19 -3.72
C MET A 153 8.08 -5.58 -3.31
N GLU A 154 9.09 -5.13 -4.04
CA GLU A 154 10.50 -5.39 -3.71
C GLU A 154 10.89 -4.78 -2.36
N HIS A 155 10.42 -3.57 -2.06
CA HIS A 155 10.59 -2.93 -0.76
C HIS A 155 9.95 -3.78 0.36
N ALA A 156 8.70 -4.21 0.18
CA ALA A 156 8.01 -5.05 1.16
C ALA A 156 8.71 -6.40 1.41
N TRP A 157 9.37 -6.98 0.40
CA TRP A 157 10.20 -8.18 0.57
C TRP A 157 11.50 -7.88 1.32
N LYS A 158 12.20 -6.81 0.96
CA LYS A 158 13.49 -6.43 1.59
C LYS A 158 13.33 -6.06 3.06
N THR A 159 12.21 -5.43 3.41
CA THR A 159 11.91 -4.98 4.77
C THR A 159 11.18 -6.03 5.62
N GLY A 160 10.91 -7.21 5.06
CA GLY A 160 10.20 -8.29 5.77
C GLY A 160 8.72 -8.03 6.03
N LEU A 161 8.15 -6.98 5.41
CA LEU A 161 6.72 -6.68 5.52
C LEU A 161 5.85 -7.70 4.78
N ASN A 162 6.40 -8.32 3.71
CA ASN A 162 5.80 -9.48 3.07
C ASN A 162 6.22 -10.74 3.83
N HIS A 163 5.50 -11.03 4.89
CA HIS A 163 5.60 -12.31 5.56
C HIS A 163 4.76 -13.32 4.75
N ILE A 164 5.42 -14.31 4.13
CA ILE A 164 4.71 -15.51 3.70
C ILE A 164 4.33 -16.22 4.99
N PRO A 165 3.04 -16.31 5.34
CA PRO A 165 2.65 -17.11 6.51
C PRO A 165 3.30 -18.48 6.40
N SER A 166 3.81 -19.02 7.50
CA SER A 166 4.52 -20.32 7.52
C SER A 166 3.67 -21.47 6.95
N ASN A 167 2.33 -21.33 6.97
CA ASN A 167 1.39 -22.23 6.29
C ASN A 167 1.33 -22.02 4.75
N TYR A 168 1.97 -20.94 4.22
CA TYR A 168 2.19 -20.71 2.78
C TYR A 168 3.64 -21.02 2.36
N ALA A 169 4.56 -21.16 3.31
CA ALA A 169 5.92 -21.63 3.07
C ALA A 169 5.90 -23.15 2.80
N GLY A 170 5.54 -23.48 1.63
CA GLY A 170 5.20 -24.79 1.15
C GLY A 170 3.73 -24.75 0.81
N THR A 171 3.37 -24.14 -0.32
CA THR A 171 2.19 -24.60 -1.03
C THR A 171 2.31 -26.10 -1.00
N HIS A 172 1.35 -26.76 -0.36
CA HIS A 172 1.25 -28.21 -0.39
C HIS A 172 1.35 -28.62 -1.87
N LYS A 173 2.57 -28.87 -2.31
CA LYS A 173 2.78 -29.46 -3.63
C LYS A 173 2.03 -30.76 -3.53
N LYS A 174 0.83 -30.82 -4.12
CA LYS A 174 0.04 -32.02 -4.09
C LYS A 174 0.80 -33.06 -4.88
N LYS A 175 1.50 -33.94 -4.16
CA LYS A 175 2.17 -35.09 -4.75
C LYS A 175 1.14 -35.96 -5.45
N ILE A 176 1.55 -36.54 -6.55
CA ILE A 176 0.69 -37.43 -7.32
C ILE A 176 1.52 -38.61 -7.83
N THR A 177 0.99 -39.81 -7.68
CA THR A 177 1.61 -41.02 -8.15
C THR A 177 1.04 -41.41 -9.52
N GLN A 178 1.91 -41.61 -10.47
CA GLN A 178 1.62 -42.18 -11.79
C GLN A 178 1.76 -43.70 -11.71
N LYS A 179 0.72 -44.42 -12.14
CA LYS A 179 0.71 -45.88 -12.22
C LYS A 179 0.37 -46.33 -13.64
N ASP A 180 0.78 -47.54 -14.00
CA ASP A 180 0.22 -48.21 -15.19
C ASP A 180 -1.22 -48.64 -14.92
N LEU A 181 -1.89 -49.15 -15.98
CA LEU A 181 -3.27 -49.63 -15.87
C LEU A 181 -3.39 -50.93 -15.03
N GLN A 182 -2.29 -51.62 -14.78
CA GLN A 182 -2.19 -52.80 -13.91
C GLN A 182 -1.99 -52.43 -12.44
N GLY A 183 -1.78 -51.11 -12.14
CA GLY A 183 -1.65 -50.59 -10.80
C GLY A 183 -0.22 -50.47 -10.28
N ASN A 184 0.81 -50.81 -11.09
CA ASN A 184 2.20 -50.68 -10.69
C ASN A 184 2.63 -49.20 -10.73
N ILE A 185 3.45 -48.79 -9.74
CA ILE A 185 3.97 -47.43 -9.67
C ILE A 185 5.03 -47.22 -10.73
N ILE A 186 4.82 -46.24 -11.62
CA ILE A 186 5.78 -45.81 -12.63
C ILE A 186 6.65 -44.72 -12.07
N LYS A 187 6.00 -43.67 -11.45
CA LYS A 187 6.71 -42.50 -10.92
C LYS A 187 5.89 -41.75 -9.89
N GLU A 188 6.57 -41.21 -8.88
CA GLU A 188 6.01 -40.20 -7.98
C GLU A 188 6.44 -38.79 -8.41
N TRP A 189 5.48 -37.89 -8.49
CA TRP A 189 5.68 -36.50 -8.87
C TRP A 189 5.49 -35.60 -7.66
N ASP A 190 6.42 -34.67 -7.45
CA ASP A 190 6.34 -33.73 -6.33
C ASP A 190 5.20 -32.72 -6.45
N SER A 191 4.65 -32.55 -7.65
CA SER A 191 3.51 -31.66 -7.86
C SER A 191 2.67 -32.06 -9.08
N MET A 192 1.36 -31.74 -9.00
CA MET A 192 0.48 -31.84 -10.18
C MET A 192 0.94 -30.96 -11.34
N THR A 193 1.70 -29.89 -11.07
CA THR A 193 2.25 -28.99 -12.10
C THR A 193 3.33 -29.68 -12.92
N GLU A 194 4.19 -30.46 -12.30
CA GLU A 194 5.23 -31.23 -12.97
C GLU A 194 4.63 -32.37 -13.79
N ALA A 195 3.67 -33.08 -13.22
CA ALA A 195 2.95 -34.14 -13.91
C ALA A 195 2.19 -33.62 -15.15
N ALA A 196 1.50 -32.47 -15.03
CA ALA A 196 0.81 -31.83 -16.14
C ALA A 196 1.78 -31.39 -17.25
N ARG A 197 2.94 -30.83 -16.87
CA ARG A 197 3.99 -30.43 -17.81
C ARG A 197 4.55 -31.65 -18.57
N PHE A 198 4.77 -32.75 -17.88
CA PHE A 198 5.19 -34.01 -18.52
C PHE A 198 4.18 -34.50 -19.57
N LEU A 199 2.88 -34.35 -19.29
CA LEU A 199 1.81 -34.69 -20.21
C LEU A 199 1.58 -33.66 -21.34
N GLY A 200 2.29 -32.51 -21.30
CA GLY A 200 2.10 -31.41 -22.25
C GLY A 200 0.74 -30.72 -22.15
N ILE A 201 0.11 -30.75 -20.96
CA ILE A 201 -1.22 -30.17 -20.71
C ILE A 201 -1.20 -29.06 -19.67
N ASP A 202 -2.25 -28.22 -19.68
CA ASP A 202 -2.44 -27.19 -18.66
C ASP A 202 -2.73 -27.80 -17.28
N LYS A 203 -2.12 -27.21 -16.25
CA LYS A 203 -2.29 -27.63 -14.85
C LYS A 203 -3.75 -27.61 -14.38
N ALA A 204 -4.54 -26.59 -14.80
CA ALA A 204 -5.92 -26.47 -14.37
C ALA A 204 -6.77 -27.61 -14.94
N THR A 205 -6.58 -27.93 -16.21
CA THR A 205 -7.21 -29.07 -16.90
C THR A 205 -6.90 -30.37 -16.18
N PHE A 206 -5.62 -30.65 -15.89
CA PHE A 206 -5.20 -31.85 -15.17
C PHE A 206 -5.80 -31.92 -13.76
N SER A 207 -5.67 -30.84 -12.98
CA SER A 207 -6.18 -30.76 -11.61
C SER A 207 -7.69 -30.94 -11.53
N ASN A 208 -8.47 -30.34 -12.44
CA ASN A 208 -9.92 -30.48 -12.47
C ASN A 208 -10.36 -31.90 -12.81
N ARG A 209 -9.64 -32.56 -13.71
CA ARG A 209 -9.90 -33.96 -14.05
C ARG A 209 -9.69 -34.88 -12.85
N ILE A 210 -8.55 -34.75 -12.17
CA ILE A 210 -8.25 -35.54 -10.96
C ILE A 210 -9.27 -35.28 -9.85
N LYS A 211 -9.65 -34.01 -9.63
CA LYS A 211 -10.69 -33.64 -8.63
C LYS A 211 -12.07 -34.22 -8.95
N SER A 212 -12.41 -34.38 -10.22
CA SER A 212 -13.69 -35.00 -10.65
C SER A 212 -13.69 -36.52 -10.55
N GLY A 213 -12.62 -37.12 -9.99
CA GLY A 213 -12.51 -38.58 -9.84
C GLY A 213 -12.12 -39.33 -11.11
N LYS A 214 -11.84 -38.63 -12.21
CA LYS A 214 -11.38 -39.23 -13.48
C LYS A 214 -9.88 -39.47 -13.40
N LEU A 215 -9.48 -40.53 -12.71
CA LEU A 215 -8.08 -40.81 -12.38
C LEU A 215 -7.28 -41.39 -13.54
N GLU A 216 -7.95 -42.02 -14.51
CA GLU A 216 -7.30 -42.51 -15.72
C GLU A 216 -7.15 -41.39 -16.75
N TYR A 217 -5.91 -41.18 -17.23
CA TYR A 217 -5.61 -40.14 -18.22
C TYR A 217 -4.31 -40.44 -18.96
N HIS A 218 -4.34 -40.34 -20.31
CA HIS A 218 -3.21 -40.64 -21.18
C HIS A 218 -2.61 -42.06 -20.99
N GLY A 219 -3.46 -43.07 -20.70
CA GLY A 219 -3.02 -44.47 -20.51
C GLY A 219 -2.38 -44.71 -19.14
N PHE A 220 -2.51 -43.81 -18.19
CA PHE A 220 -2.01 -43.96 -16.83
C PHE A 220 -3.08 -43.68 -15.78
N LEU A 221 -2.94 -44.28 -14.60
CA LEU A 221 -3.70 -43.99 -13.39
C LEU A 221 -2.95 -42.95 -12.55
N TRP A 222 -3.63 -41.89 -12.18
CA TRP A 222 -3.07 -40.76 -11.41
C TRP A 222 -3.69 -40.68 -10.02
N ILE A 223 -2.94 -41.07 -9.01
CA ILE A 223 -3.42 -41.17 -7.62
C ILE A 223 -2.89 -39.97 -6.83
N PRO A 224 -3.76 -39.00 -6.47
CA PRO A 224 -3.35 -37.89 -5.62
C PRO A 224 -3.12 -38.39 -4.18
N HIS A 225 -2.05 -37.91 -3.55
CA HIS A 225 -1.83 -38.15 -2.14
C HIS A 225 -2.85 -37.36 -1.33
N LYS A 226 -3.56 -38.03 -0.41
CA LYS A 226 -4.40 -37.40 0.60
C LYS A 226 -3.48 -36.93 1.73
N TYR A 227 -3.78 -35.75 2.29
CA TYR A 227 -3.16 -35.29 3.53
C TYR A 227 -3.77 -35.99 4.72
#